data_399c06d58d326b722a7ae4dd576acae5
#
_entry.id   399c06d58d326b722a7ae4dd576acae5
#
_cell.length_a   1.000
_cell.length_b   1.000
_cell.length_c   1.000
_cell.angle_alpha   90.00
_cell.angle_beta   90.00
_cell.angle_gamma   90.00
#
_symmetry.space_group_name_H-M   'P 1'
#
loop_
_entity.id
_entity.type
_entity.pdbx_description
1 polymer ?
#
loop_
_entity_poly.entity_id
_entity_poly.type
_entity_poly.pdbx_seq_one_letter_code
_entity_poly.pdbx_strand_id
1 'polypeptide(L)'
;AFIVPGLINIVVAANAGGAFSPFGDITTLMVWQRGFVSFFDFFNIFVPSVVNYVVPAAIMYFAIPNEIPKGDGKKVQILPGGKVIAFLGILTITLTVTGHNVLHMPPILGMMFGLGMLGTYGYFLKTRYPDKNKFDIFVITGRAEWDTLLFFYGILVAVGGLASLGYLQLISGPMYETLGPTNAN
;
A
#
# COMPACT_ATOMS: atom_id res chain seq x y z
N ALA A 1 16.25 24.15 -3.37
CA ALA A 1 15.93 24.07 -1.94
C ALA A 1 14.55 23.42 -1.67
N PHE A 2 13.52 23.67 -2.51
CA PHE A 2 12.13 23.16 -2.32
C PHE A 2 11.95 21.64 -2.54
N ILE A 3 12.71 21.03 -3.45
CA ILE A 3 12.49 19.63 -3.90
C ILE A 3 12.67 18.62 -2.75
N VAL A 4 13.72 18.75 -1.96
CA VAL A 4 14.03 17.78 -0.90
C VAL A 4 12.96 17.78 0.20
N PRO A 5 12.56 18.90 0.82
CA PRO A 5 11.46 18.93 1.77
C PRO A 5 10.13 18.44 1.18
N GLY A 6 9.87 18.75 -0.09
CA GLY A 6 8.68 18.28 -0.80
C GLY A 6 8.66 16.75 -0.94
N LEU A 7 9.77 16.14 -1.33
CA LEU A 7 9.90 14.68 -1.45
C LEU A 7 9.77 14.00 -0.08
N ILE A 8 10.42 14.54 0.95
CA ILE A 8 10.29 13.99 2.33
C ILE A 8 8.82 14.03 2.76
N ASN A 9 8.13 15.16 2.52
CA ASN A 9 6.72 15.30 2.90
C ASN A 9 5.83 14.29 2.15
N ILE A 10 6.09 14.03 0.87
CA ILE A 10 5.38 12.99 0.09
C ILE A 10 5.60 11.61 0.70
N VAL A 11 6.83 11.26 1.07
CA VAL A 11 7.14 9.95 1.69
C VAL A 11 6.43 9.80 3.04
N VAL A 12 6.47 10.83 3.88
CA VAL A 12 5.77 10.82 5.17
C VAL A 12 4.26 10.71 4.98
N ALA A 13 3.69 11.45 4.02
CA ALA A 13 2.27 11.37 3.69
C ALA A 13 1.86 9.98 3.19
N ALA A 14 2.68 9.36 2.35
CA ALA A 14 2.43 8.02 1.81
C ALA A 14 2.43 6.98 2.93
N ASN A 15 3.44 7.00 3.83
CA ASN A 15 3.50 6.07 4.97
C ASN A 15 2.36 6.29 5.97
N ALA A 16 2.08 7.54 6.34
CA ALA A 16 0.97 7.86 7.23
C ALA A 16 -0.38 7.45 6.62
N GLY A 17 -0.56 7.72 5.31
CA GLY A 17 -1.76 7.34 4.57
C GLY A 17 -1.90 5.83 4.37
N GLY A 18 -0.80 5.08 4.34
CA GLY A 18 -0.80 3.62 4.23
C GLY A 18 -1.27 2.91 5.51
N ALA A 19 -1.00 3.49 6.68
CA ALA A 19 -1.19 2.83 7.97
C ALA A 19 -2.67 2.55 8.34
N PHE A 20 -3.62 3.39 7.93
CA PHE A 20 -5.03 3.27 8.32
C PHE A 20 -5.88 2.40 7.39
N SER A 21 -5.26 1.64 6.48
CA SER A 21 -5.95 0.74 5.57
C SER A 21 -5.15 -0.55 5.34
N PRO A 22 -5.79 -1.72 5.29
CA PRO A 22 -5.11 -2.96 4.95
C PRO A 22 -4.43 -2.96 3.59
N PHE A 23 -4.87 -2.11 2.67
CA PHE A 23 -4.32 -2.01 1.31
C PHE A 23 -3.31 -0.86 1.14
N GLY A 24 -3.05 -0.11 2.20
CA GLY A 24 -2.14 1.02 2.13
C GLY A 24 -0.66 0.64 2.23
N ASP A 25 -0.37 -0.47 2.93
CA ASP A 25 0.96 -1.02 3.09
C ASP A 25 0.90 -2.56 3.08
N ILE A 26 2.00 -3.19 2.67
CA ILE A 26 2.12 -4.65 2.68
C ILE A 26 2.08 -5.22 4.10
N THR A 27 2.61 -4.51 5.09
CA THR A 27 2.61 -4.91 6.49
C THR A 27 1.20 -4.93 7.09
N THR A 28 0.40 -3.90 6.82
CA THR A 28 -1.01 -3.84 7.24
C THR A 28 -1.84 -4.93 6.57
N LEU A 29 -1.57 -5.19 5.28
CA LEU A 29 -2.21 -6.29 4.55
C LEU A 29 -1.92 -7.65 5.19
N MET A 30 -0.67 -7.91 5.61
CA MET A 30 -0.28 -9.16 6.28
C MET A 30 -0.99 -9.35 7.61
N VAL A 31 -1.10 -8.30 8.43
CA VAL A 31 -1.80 -8.32 9.72
C VAL A 31 -3.28 -8.63 9.52
N TRP A 32 -3.90 -8.00 8.54
CA TRP A 32 -5.30 -8.26 8.18
C TRP A 32 -5.53 -9.68 7.67
N GLN A 33 -4.68 -10.18 6.78
CA GLN A 33 -4.76 -11.54 6.24
C GLN A 33 -4.63 -12.62 7.32
N ARG A 34 -3.90 -12.35 8.40
CA ARG A 34 -3.76 -13.26 9.55
C ARG A 34 -4.96 -13.21 10.49
N GLY A 35 -5.92 -12.31 10.26
CA GLY A 35 -7.12 -12.19 11.06
C GLY A 35 -6.91 -11.60 12.46
N PHE A 36 -5.74 -11.00 12.72
CA PHE A 36 -5.47 -10.35 14.01
C PHE A 36 -6.28 -9.08 14.21
N VAL A 37 -6.62 -8.39 13.12
CA VAL A 37 -7.32 -7.12 13.11
C VAL A 37 -8.42 -7.16 12.05
N SER A 38 -9.61 -6.67 12.38
CA SER A 38 -10.71 -6.55 11.43
C SER A 38 -10.46 -5.38 10.45
N PHE A 39 -11.08 -5.42 9.27
CA PHE A 39 -10.94 -4.34 8.28
C PHE A 39 -11.29 -2.97 8.85
N PHE A 40 -12.35 -2.89 9.65
CA PHE A 40 -12.81 -1.62 10.21
C PHE A 40 -11.96 -1.11 11.37
N ASP A 41 -11.22 -1.97 12.06
CA ASP A 41 -10.34 -1.58 13.17
C ASP A 41 -9.17 -0.72 12.69
N PHE A 42 -8.76 -0.84 11.42
CA PHE A 42 -7.74 0.03 10.85
C PHE A 42 -8.14 1.50 10.83
N PHE A 43 -9.43 1.82 10.76
CA PHE A 43 -9.89 3.21 10.83
C PHE A 43 -9.67 3.87 12.20
N ASN A 44 -9.46 3.10 13.26
CA ASN A 44 -9.10 3.64 14.57
C ASN A 44 -7.70 4.30 14.55
N ILE A 45 -6.84 3.89 13.60
CA ILE A 45 -5.51 4.46 13.40
C ILE A 45 -5.56 5.74 12.53
N PHE A 46 -6.73 6.12 12.02
CA PHE A 46 -6.86 7.30 11.16
C PHE A 46 -6.38 8.58 11.84
N VAL A 47 -6.81 8.83 13.08
CA VAL A 47 -6.41 10.05 13.82
C VAL A 47 -4.90 10.06 14.11
N PRO A 48 -4.28 8.99 14.65
CA PRO A 48 -2.82 8.90 14.76
C PRO A 48 -2.08 9.09 13.42
N SER A 49 -2.61 8.55 12.31
CA SER A 49 -2.02 8.72 10.98
C SER A 49 -2.02 10.17 10.53
N VAL A 50 -3.14 10.89 10.75
CA VAL A 50 -3.24 12.32 10.46
C VAL A 50 -2.22 13.12 11.28
N VAL A 51 -2.09 12.83 12.57
CA VAL A 51 -1.10 13.50 13.43
C VAL A 51 0.32 13.21 12.96
N ASN A 52 0.62 11.95 12.61
CA ASN A 52 1.90 11.52 12.07
C ASN A 52 2.29 12.25 10.77
N TYR A 53 1.32 12.65 9.97
CA TYR A 53 1.55 13.47 8.77
C TYR A 53 1.65 14.96 9.10
N VAL A 54 0.71 15.50 9.87
CA VAL A 54 0.57 16.94 10.12
C VAL A 54 1.77 17.50 10.87
N VAL A 55 2.32 16.77 11.85
CA VAL A 55 3.44 17.25 12.66
C VAL A 55 4.70 17.48 11.81
N PRO A 56 5.21 16.51 11.03
CA PRO A 56 6.33 16.74 10.13
C PRO A 56 6.04 17.78 9.04
N ALA A 57 4.81 17.79 8.50
CA ALA A 57 4.41 18.77 7.49
C ALA A 57 4.45 20.19 8.03
N ALA A 58 3.99 20.41 9.27
CA ALA A 58 4.06 21.71 9.94
C ALA A 58 5.51 22.14 10.18
N ILE A 59 6.38 21.24 10.64
CA ILE A 59 7.81 21.54 10.83
C ILE A 59 8.46 21.93 9.49
N MET A 60 8.19 21.15 8.44
CA MET A 60 8.74 21.44 7.10
C MET A 60 8.19 22.72 6.49
N TYR A 61 6.96 23.10 6.81
CA TYR A 61 6.37 24.37 6.36
C TYR A 61 7.23 25.59 6.75
N PHE A 62 7.80 25.57 7.96
CA PHE A 62 8.70 26.65 8.42
C PHE A 62 10.10 26.57 7.81
N ALA A 63 10.50 25.40 7.31
CA ALA A 63 11.81 25.19 6.68
C ALA A 63 11.82 25.49 5.16
N ILE A 64 10.64 25.60 4.53
CA ILE A 64 10.51 25.83 3.09
C ILE A 64 10.59 27.35 2.80
N PRO A 65 11.44 27.78 1.85
CA PRO A 65 11.47 29.18 1.43
C PRO A 65 10.15 29.57 0.73
N ASN A 66 9.72 30.83 0.92
CA ASN A 66 8.52 31.41 0.31
C ASN A 66 8.69 31.62 -1.21
N GLU A 67 8.91 30.55 -1.96
CA GLU A 67 9.00 30.58 -3.41
C GLU A 67 7.81 29.82 -4.01
N ILE A 68 7.21 30.39 -5.03
CA ILE A 68 6.14 29.70 -5.77
C ILE A 68 6.79 28.79 -6.81
N PRO A 69 6.67 27.44 -6.68
CA PRO A 69 7.22 26.54 -7.66
C PRO A 69 6.52 26.75 -9.02
N LYS A 70 7.31 26.97 -10.06
CA LYS A 70 6.78 27.08 -11.43
C LYS A 70 6.31 25.70 -11.86
N GLY A 71 5.02 25.48 -11.85
CA GLY A 71 4.40 24.27 -12.41
C GLY A 71 4.52 24.27 -13.95
N ASP A 72 4.76 23.11 -14.53
CA ASP A 72 4.89 22.94 -16.01
C ASP A 72 3.55 23.15 -16.76
N GLY A 73 2.46 23.42 -16.06
CA GLY A 73 1.15 23.81 -16.63
C GLY A 73 0.53 22.81 -17.62
N LYS A 74 1.18 21.67 -17.86
CA LYS A 74 0.69 20.65 -18.77
C LYS A 74 -0.59 20.01 -18.23
N LYS A 75 -1.69 20.21 -18.90
CA LYS A 75 -2.94 19.50 -18.61
C LYS A 75 -2.74 18.01 -18.92
N VAL A 76 -2.81 17.19 -17.88
CA VAL A 76 -2.81 15.72 -18.06
C VAL A 76 -4.12 15.32 -18.72
N GLN A 77 -4.04 14.80 -19.95
CA GLN A 77 -5.20 14.24 -20.63
C GLN A 77 -5.46 12.82 -20.13
N ILE A 78 -6.69 12.58 -19.66
CA ILE A 78 -7.12 11.23 -19.29
C ILE A 78 -7.26 10.40 -20.57
N LEU A 79 -6.50 9.32 -20.66
CA LEU A 79 -6.56 8.37 -21.77
C LEU A 79 -7.95 7.70 -21.85
N PRO A 80 -8.41 7.30 -23.05
CA PRO A 80 -9.65 6.55 -23.21
C PRO A 80 -9.64 5.31 -22.30
N GLY A 81 -10.73 5.10 -21.55
CA GLY A 81 -10.84 3.98 -20.62
C GLY A 81 -10.28 4.21 -19.20
N GLY A 82 -9.55 5.31 -18.94
CA GLY A 82 -8.95 5.57 -17.63
C GLY A 82 -9.96 5.59 -16.47
N LYS A 83 -11.15 6.14 -16.68
CA LYS A 83 -12.23 6.14 -15.68
C LYS A 83 -12.74 4.73 -15.37
N VAL A 84 -12.83 3.87 -16.37
CA VAL A 84 -13.27 2.47 -16.19
C VAL A 84 -12.21 1.67 -15.44
N ILE A 85 -10.93 1.90 -15.72
CA ILE A 85 -9.82 1.28 -14.98
C ILE A 85 -9.87 1.68 -13.50
N ALA A 86 -10.09 2.96 -13.20
CA ALA A 86 -10.24 3.43 -11.81
C ALA A 86 -11.44 2.77 -11.12
N PHE A 87 -12.58 2.68 -11.80
CA PHE A 87 -13.77 1.99 -11.29
C PHE A 87 -13.51 0.50 -11.04
N LEU A 88 -12.87 -0.21 -11.97
CA LEU A 88 -12.51 -1.61 -11.81
C LEU A 88 -11.53 -1.82 -10.64
N GLY A 89 -10.62 -0.88 -10.40
CA GLY A 89 -9.72 -0.91 -9.24
C GLY A 89 -10.51 -0.84 -7.91
N ILE A 90 -11.42 0.13 -7.80
CA ILE A 90 -12.29 0.27 -6.61
C ILE A 90 -13.16 -0.99 -6.43
N LEU A 91 -13.74 -1.49 -7.52
CA LEU A 91 -14.54 -2.72 -7.51
C LEU A 91 -13.73 -3.92 -7.02
N THR A 92 -12.48 -4.06 -7.47
CA THR A 92 -11.56 -5.12 -7.02
C THR A 92 -11.35 -5.08 -5.51
N ILE A 93 -11.08 -3.90 -4.95
CA ILE A 93 -10.90 -3.72 -3.50
C ILE A 93 -12.20 -4.10 -2.76
N THR A 94 -13.34 -3.60 -3.22
CA THR A 94 -14.65 -3.88 -2.62
C THR A 94 -14.97 -5.38 -2.63
N LEU A 95 -14.76 -6.05 -3.77
CA LEU A 95 -14.96 -7.50 -3.89
C LEU A 95 -14.02 -8.28 -2.98
N THR A 96 -12.76 -7.87 -2.89
CA THR A 96 -11.76 -8.52 -2.02
C THR A 96 -12.17 -8.42 -0.55
N VAL A 97 -12.54 -7.22 -0.08
CA VAL A 97 -12.99 -6.99 1.31
C VAL A 97 -14.27 -7.78 1.62
N THR A 98 -15.25 -7.69 0.73
CA THR A 98 -16.52 -8.41 0.90
C THR A 98 -16.31 -9.93 0.89
N GLY A 99 -15.52 -10.44 -0.04
CA GLY A 99 -15.19 -11.87 -0.13
C GLY A 99 -14.45 -12.37 1.12
N HIS A 100 -13.54 -11.57 1.66
CA HIS A 100 -12.83 -11.92 2.89
C HIS A 100 -13.77 -11.92 4.11
N ASN A 101 -14.56 -10.88 4.29
CA ASN A 101 -15.41 -10.71 5.47
C ASN A 101 -16.65 -11.62 5.47
N VAL A 102 -17.25 -11.87 4.31
CA VAL A 102 -18.51 -12.65 4.19
C VAL A 102 -18.25 -14.11 3.89
N LEU A 103 -17.33 -14.40 2.97
CA LEU A 103 -17.04 -15.75 2.48
C LEU A 103 -15.79 -16.37 3.12
N HIS A 104 -15.08 -15.62 3.98
CA HIS A 104 -13.81 -16.04 4.60
C HIS A 104 -12.75 -16.47 3.57
N MET A 105 -12.83 -15.90 2.35
CA MET A 105 -11.89 -16.20 1.27
C MET A 105 -10.56 -15.46 1.50
N PRO A 106 -9.42 -16.08 1.18
CA PRO A 106 -8.14 -15.37 1.20
C PRO A 106 -8.19 -14.13 0.28
N PRO A 107 -7.75 -12.95 0.74
CA PRO A 107 -7.79 -11.69 -0.05
C PRO A 107 -7.09 -11.80 -1.40
N ILE A 108 -6.09 -12.68 -1.52
CA ILE A 108 -5.35 -12.92 -2.77
C ILE A 108 -6.28 -13.34 -3.91
N LEU A 109 -7.33 -14.12 -3.65
CA LEU A 109 -8.26 -14.55 -4.70
C LEU A 109 -9.03 -13.38 -5.29
N GLY A 110 -9.52 -12.44 -4.44
CA GLY A 110 -10.19 -11.23 -4.90
C GLY A 110 -9.26 -10.33 -5.71
N MET A 111 -8.02 -10.17 -5.24
CA MET A 111 -7.01 -9.35 -5.92
C MET A 111 -6.60 -9.95 -7.28
N MET A 112 -6.40 -11.27 -7.37
CA MET A 112 -6.07 -11.97 -8.63
C MET A 112 -7.24 -11.93 -9.61
N PHE A 113 -8.47 -12.08 -9.14
CA PHE A 113 -9.66 -11.91 -9.97
C PHE A 113 -9.75 -10.50 -10.54
N GLY A 114 -9.54 -9.47 -9.72
CA GLY A 114 -9.50 -8.07 -10.15
C GLY A 114 -8.38 -7.79 -11.15
N LEU A 115 -7.20 -8.37 -10.94
CA LEU A 115 -6.09 -8.28 -11.91
C LEU A 115 -6.47 -8.90 -13.25
N GLY A 116 -7.16 -10.05 -13.25
CA GLY A 116 -7.68 -10.68 -14.45
C GLY A 116 -8.68 -9.80 -15.19
N MET A 117 -9.62 -9.17 -14.48
CA MET A 117 -10.58 -8.22 -15.05
C MET A 117 -9.88 -7.00 -15.67
N LEU A 118 -8.94 -6.40 -14.94
CA LEU A 118 -8.14 -5.26 -15.45
C LEU A 118 -7.32 -5.65 -16.67
N GLY A 119 -6.70 -6.84 -16.65
CA GLY A 119 -5.94 -7.36 -17.78
C GLY A 119 -6.80 -7.56 -19.04
N THR A 120 -7.97 -8.18 -18.86
CA THR A 120 -8.93 -8.40 -19.96
C THR A 120 -9.42 -7.07 -20.55
N TYR A 121 -9.78 -6.12 -19.70
CA TYR A 121 -10.19 -4.79 -20.13
C TYR A 121 -9.06 -4.03 -20.82
N GLY A 122 -7.84 -4.13 -20.28
CA GLY A 122 -6.65 -3.54 -20.90
C GLY A 122 -6.36 -4.11 -22.30
N TYR A 123 -6.52 -5.43 -22.47
CA TYR A 123 -6.42 -6.07 -23.79
C TYR A 123 -7.48 -5.54 -24.76
N PHE A 124 -8.73 -5.42 -24.30
CA PHE A 124 -9.80 -4.82 -25.09
C PHE A 124 -9.48 -3.38 -25.53
N LEU A 125 -8.97 -2.55 -24.61
CA LEU A 125 -8.56 -1.18 -24.92
C LEU A 125 -7.40 -1.14 -25.92
N LYS A 126 -6.42 -2.02 -25.79
CA LYS A 126 -5.30 -2.13 -26.72
C LYS A 126 -5.78 -2.46 -28.15
N THR A 127 -6.73 -3.38 -28.27
CA THR A 127 -7.30 -3.78 -29.57
C THR A 127 -8.18 -2.70 -30.17
N ARG A 128 -8.94 -1.96 -29.34
CA ARG A 128 -9.90 -0.94 -29.81
C ARG A 128 -9.24 0.40 -30.14
N TYR A 129 -8.12 0.74 -29.48
CA TYR A 129 -7.41 2.01 -29.62
C TYR A 129 -5.89 1.79 -29.73
N PRO A 130 -5.40 1.18 -30.83
CA PRO A 130 -3.99 0.80 -30.93
C PRO A 130 -3.03 1.99 -30.87
N ASP A 131 -3.43 3.15 -31.44
CA ASP A 131 -2.57 4.34 -31.51
C ASP A 131 -2.59 5.21 -30.24
N LYS A 132 -3.63 5.10 -29.40
CA LYS A 132 -3.83 5.95 -28.21
C LYS A 132 -3.55 5.26 -26.90
N ASN A 133 -3.57 3.94 -26.88
CA ASN A 133 -3.45 3.17 -25.64
C ASN A 133 -2.22 2.26 -25.68
N LYS A 134 -1.19 2.69 -24.95
CA LYS A 134 0.03 1.87 -24.71
C LYS A 134 -0.16 0.94 -23.52
N PHE A 135 -1.41 0.55 -23.20
CA PHE A 135 -1.68 -0.36 -22.09
C PHE A 135 -1.28 -1.79 -22.52
N ASP A 136 -0.18 -2.27 -21.96
CA ASP A 136 0.24 -3.65 -22.09
C ASP A 136 0.49 -4.22 -20.70
N ILE A 137 -0.31 -5.23 -20.31
CA ILE A 137 -0.23 -5.84 -18.99
C ILE A 137 1.14 -6.44 -18.73
N PHE A 138 1.78 -7.01 -19.76
CA PHE A 138 3.12 -7.61 -19.62
C PHE A 138 4.19 -6.55 -19.39
N VAL A 139 4.08 -5.40 -20.06
CA VAL A 139 4.99 -4.26 -19.84
C VAL A 139 4.80 -3.68 -18.44
N ILE A 140 3.54 -3.56 -17.97
CA ILE A 140 3.24 -3.05 -16.63
C ILE A 140 3.74 -4.03 -15.57
N THR A 141 3.47 -5.33 -15.74
CA THR A 141 3.95 -6.37 -14.82
C THR A 141 5.47 -6.46 -14.81
N GLY A 142 6.13 -6.28 -15.97
CA GLY A 142 7.58 -6.24 -16.04
C GLY A 142 8.22 -5.02 -15.34
N ARG A 143 7.44 -3.94 -15.12
CA ARG A 143 7.85 -2.74 -14.37
C ARG A 143 7.48 -2.80 -12.88
N ALA A 144 6.86 -3.89 -12.44
CA ALA A 144 6.59 -4.08 -11.01
C ALA A 144 7.91 -4.14 -10.23
N GLU A 145 7.88 -3.69 -9.00
CA GLU A 145 9.05 -3.68 -8.10
C GLU A 145 9.34 -5.08 -7.58
N TRP A 146 9.89 -5.95 -8.45
CA TRP A 146 10.22 -7.33 -8.13
C TRP A 146 11.26 -7.47 -7.02
N ASP A 147 12.21 -6.54 -6.94
CA ASP A 147 13.20 -6.42 -5.88
C ASP A 147 12.55 -6.18 -4.52
N THR A 148 11.57 -5.29 -4.43
CA THR A 148 10.77 -5.08 -3.22
C THR A 148 10.00 -6.34 -2.82
N LEU A 149 9.37 -7.03 -3.76
CA LEU A 149 8.68 -8.31 -3.49
C LEU A 149 9.63 -9.39 -2.98
N LEU A 150 10.79 -9.54 -3.61
CA LEU A 150 11.81 -10.50 -3.20
C LEU A 150 12.41 -10.15 -1.82
N PHE A 151 12.58 -8.87 -1.52
CA PHE A 151 13.00 -8.40 -0.21
C PHE A 151 12.02 -8.82 0.89
N PHE A 152 10.72 -8.54 0.72
CA PHE A 152 9.70 -8.96 1.68
C PHE A 152 9.59 -10.48 1.79
N TYR A 153 9.68 -11.20 0.67
CA TYR A 153 9.73 -12.66 0.69
C TYR A 153 10.92 -13.18 1.52
N GLY A 154 12.12 -12.60 1.32
CA GLY A 154 13.31 -12.94 2.09
C GLY A 154 13.14 -12.70 3.60
N ILE A 155 12.55 -11.55 3.98
CA ILE A 155 12.25 -11.25 5.39
C ILE A 155 11.28 -12.28 5.98
N LEU A 156 10.19 -12.58 5.26
CA LEU A 156 9.19 -13.54 5.74
C LEU A 156 9.78 -14.94 5.98
N VAL A 157 10.62 -15.40 5.03
CA VAL A 157 11.30 -16.70 5.15
C VAL A 157 12.30 -16.68 6.31
N ALA A 158 13.09 -15.60 6.45
CA ALA A 158 14.06 -15.47 7.55
C ALA A 158 13.37 -15.45 8.92
N VAL A 159 12.33 -14.61 9.09
CA VAL A 159 11.56 -14.53 10.34
C VAL A 159 10.84 -15.84 10.62
N GLY A 160 10.26 -16.47 9.60
CA GLY A 160 9.65 -17.80 9.71
C GLY A 160 10.65 -18.87 10.16
N GLY A 161 11.86 -18.84 9.61
CA GLY A 161 12.97 -19.72 10.04
C GLY A 161 13.36 -19.49 11.49
N LEU A 162 13.52 -18.24 11.93
CA LEU A 162 13.81 -17.91 13.33
C LEU A 162 12.69 -18.34 14.26
N ALA A 163 11.44 -18.22 13.83
CA ALA A 163 10.28 -18.67 14.59
C ALA A 163 10.29 -20.19 14.78
N SER A 164 10.55 -20.95 13.71
CA SER A 164 10.60 -22.41 13.76
C SER A 164 11.74 -22.97 14.61
N LEU A 165 12.85 -22.24 14.72
CA LEU A 165 13.99 -22.56 15.58
C LEU A 165 13.78 -22.13 17.04
N GLY A 166 12.67 -21.46 17.39
CA GLY A 166 12.36 -21.01 18.74
C GLY A 166 13.06 -19.71 19.17
N TYR A 167 13.88 -19.10 18.31
CA TYR A 167 14.60 -17.85 18.68
C TYR A 167 13.65 -16.69 18.98
N LEU A 168 12.50 -16.60 18.28
CA LEU A 168 11.52 -15.55 18.58
C LEU A 168 10.92 -15.71 19.97
N GLN A 169 10.71 -16.94 20.45
CA GLN A 169 10.21 -17.21 21.80
C GLN A 169 11.25 -16.83 22.86
N LEU A 170 12.53 -17.12 22.61
CA LEU A 170 13.63 -16.73 23.49
C LEU A 170 13.74 -15.20 23.65
N ILE A 171 13.43 -14.44 22.62
CA ILE A 171 13.48 -12.96 22.67
C ILE A 171 12.19 -12.41 23.25
N SER A 172 11.02 -12.94 22.88
CA SER A 172 9.73 -12.43 23.34
C SER A 172 9.49 -12.69 24.83
N GLY A 173 9.95 -13.81 25.39
CA GLY A 173 9.79 -14.12 26.81
C GLY A 173 10.30 -13.00 27.72
N PRO A 174 11.60 -12.66 27.68
CA PRO A 174 12.13 -11.55 28.49
C PRO A 174 11.48 -10.20 28.21
N MET A 175 11.12 -9.91 26.97
CA MET A 175 10.52 -8.62 26.60
C MET A 175 9.10 -8.47 27.13
N TYR A 176 8.25 -9.49 26.95
CA TYR A 176 6.82 -9.37 27.22
C TYR A 176 6.43 -9.93 28.60
N GLU A 177 7.13 -10.96 29.09
CA GLU A 177 6.84 -11.55 30.40
C GLU A 177 7.53 -10.81 31.55
N THR A 178 8.77 -10.34 31.34
CA THR A 178 9.56 -9.66 32.39
C THR A 178 9.32 -8.15 32.42
N LEU A 179 9.25 -7.48 31.26
CA LEU A 179 9.05 -6.03 31.16
C LEU A 179 7.58 -5.63 31.09
N GLY A 180 6.70 -6.57 30.74
CA GLY A 180 5.28 -6.33 30.46
C GLY A 180 5.02 -5.72 29.09
N PRO A 181 3.85 -5.98 28.50
CA PRO A 181 3.54 -5.55 27.12
C PRO A 181 3.54 -4.02 26.94
N THR A 182 3.27 -3.26 28.00
CA THR A 182 3.22 -1.79 27.96
C THR A 182 4.62 -1.14 27.94
N ASN A 183 5.63 -1.82 28.46
CA ASN A 183 7.01 -1.31 28.55
C ASN A 183 7.91 -1.86 27.42
N ALA A 184 7.42 -2.85 26.66
CA ALA A 184 8.14 -3.45 25.54
C ALA A 184 7.85 -2.79 24.19
N ASN A 185 6.91 -1.84 24.12
CA ASN A 185 6.51 -1.10 22.92
C ASN A 185 7.14 0.28 22.86
#